data_86328c6b11ac174b7f918ba02e8b814d
#
_entry.id   86328c6b11ac174b7f918ba02e8b814d
#
_cell.length_a   1.000
_cell.length_b   1.000
_cell.length_c   1.000
_cell.angle_alpha   90.00
_cell.angle_beta   90.00
_cell.angle_gamma   90.00
#
_symmetry.space_group_name_H-M   'P 1'
#
loop_
_entity.id
_entity.type
_entity.pdbx_description
1 polymer ?
#
loop_
_entity_poly.entity_id
_entity_poly.type
_entity_poly.pdbx_seq_one_letter_code
_entity_poly.pdbx_strand_id
1 'polypeptide(L)'
;MLAELRRAVPRLADPVMFPVEVRVAAADDIWLSSAYGRDSAYIAIHQYAGLPYRAYFDLFESVVAPVAGRPHWGKLHSLDAGRLGPLYPRFEDFRRVRAEVDPEDRFGNAYLGRVFGPAG
;
A
#
# COMPACT_ATOMS: atom_id res chain seq x y z
N MET A 1 12.57 6.49 8.86
CA MET A 1 11.41 5.58 8.85
C MET A 1 11.48 4.51 9.95
N LEU A 2 12.36 3.46 9.93
CA LEU A 2 12.38 2.44 11.01
C LEU A 2 12.65 3.01 12.40
N ALA A 3 13.59 3.97 12.53
CA ALA A 3 13.86 4.66 13.79
C ALA A 3 12.64 5.47 14.29
N GLU A 4 11.83 5.98 13.39
CA GLU A 4 10.60 6.70 13.72
C GLU A 4 9.51 5.75 14.21
N LEU A 5 9.29 4.63 13.51
CA LEU A 5 8.40 3.56 13.98
C LEU A 5 8.81 3.07 15.38
N ARG A 6 10.10 2.79 15.60
CA ARG A 6 10.62 2.37 16.90
C ARG A 6 10.30 3.35 18.02
N ARG A 7 10.27 4.67 17.73
CA ARG A 7 9.93 5.69 18.72
C ARG A 7 8.42 5.86 18.93
N ALA A 8 7.64 5.67 17.86
CA ALA A 8 6.21 5.96 17.88
C ALA A 8 5.35 4.78 18.35
N VAL A 9 5.69 3.54 17.96
CA VAL A 9 4.94 2.34 18.33
C VAL A 9 4.72 2.18 19.85
N PRO A 10 5.71 2.39 20.73
CA PRO A 10 5.49 2.29 22.18
C PRO A 10 4.52 3.31 22.78
N ARG A 11 4.09 4.31 22.00
CA ARG A 11 3.12 5.33 22.43
C ARG A 11 1.69 4.99 22.05
N LEU A 12 1.48 3.90 21.31
CA LEU A 12 0.15 3.39 21.00
C LEU A 12 -0.51 2.85 22.25
N ALA A 13 -1.82 3.04 22.37
CA ALA A 13 -2.61 2.49 23.48
C ALA A 13 -2.73 0.96 23.42
N ASP A 14 -2.79 0.43 22.20
CA ASP A 14 -2.92 -1.00 21.96
C ASP A 14 -1.55 -1.67 21.79
N PRO A 15 -1.35 -2.87 22.35
CA PRO A 15 -0.07 -3.55 22.26
C PRO A 15 0.23 -4.02 20.83
N VAL A 16 1.46 -3.80 20.38
CA VAL A 16 2.01 -4.34 19.12
C VAL A 16 2.87 -5.55 19.48
N MET A 17 2.39 -6.74 19.17
CA MET A 17 3.00 -8.01 19.62
C MET A 17 3.75 -8.76 18.54
N PHE A 18 3.61 -8.38 17.26
CA PHE A 18 4.31 -9.01 16.15
C PHE A 18 5.61 -8.27 15.81
N PRO A 19 6.65 -8.99 15.42
CA PRO A 19 7.86 -8.37 14.88
C PRO A 19 7.57 -7.68 13.55
N VAL A 20 8.30 -6.60 13.28
CA VAL A 20 8.32 -5.94 11.98
C VAL A 20 9.25 -6.73 11.05
N GLU A 21 8.76 -7.11 9.88
CA GLU A 21 9.55 -7.78 8.86
C GLU A 21 10.12 -6.76 7.88
N VAL A 22 11.41 -6.91 7.52
CA VAL A 22 12.07 -6.05 6.52
C VAL A 22 12.71 -6.94 5.46
N ARG A 23 12.37 -6.67 4.20
CA ARG A 23 12.97 -7.30 3.02
C ARG A 23 13.46 -6.23 2.06
N VAL A 24 14.35 -6.59 1.14
CA VAL A 24 14.82 -5.72 0.06
C VAL A 24 14.59 -6.37 -1.28
N ALA A 25 14.31 -5.56 -2.29
CA ALA A 25 14.16 -6.00 -3.68
C ALA A 25 14.84 -4.99 -4.60
N ALA A 26 15.42 -5.49 -5.68
CA ALA A 26 15.90 -4.65 -6.78
C ALA A 26 14.72 -4.00 -7.51
N ALA A 27 15.01 -2.88 -8.19
CA ALA A 27 14.08 -2.24 -9.09
C ALA A 27 13.64 -3.16 -10.22
N ASP A 28 12.39 -3.00 -10.65
CA ASP A 28 11.82 -3.66 -11.83
C ASP A 28 11.12 -2.66 -12.77
N ASP A 29 10.59 -3.14 -13.91
CA ASP A 29 9.86 -2.36 -14.91
C ASP A 29 8.36 -2.75 -15.01
N ILE A 30 7.84 -3.51 -14.04
CA ILE A 30 6.44 -3.95 -14.00
C ILE A 30 5.55 -2.81 -13.49
N TRP A 31 4.60 -2.36 -14.27
CA TRP A 31 3.84 -1.11 -14.10
C TRP A 31 3.30 -0.84 -12.68
N LEU A 32 2.71 -1.84 -12.06
CA LEU A 32 2.13 -1.70 -10.71
C LEU A 32 2.95 -2.40 -9.62
N SER A 33 4.19 -2.77 -9.93
CA SER A 33 5.09 -3.28 -8.90
C SER A 33 5.42 -2.20 -7.87
N SER A 34 5.46 -2.59 -6.60
CA SER A 34 5.92 -1.70 -5.54
C SER A 34 7.41 -1.33 -5.70
N ALA A 35 8.19 -2.11 -6.47
CA ALA A 35 9.59 -1.84 -6.80
C ALA A 35 9.79 -1.18 -8.18
N TYR A 36 8.70 -0.78 -8.87
CA TYR A 36 8.82 -0.13 -10.19
C TYR A 36 9.77 1.06 -10.15
N GLY A 37 10.86 0.97 -10.93
CA GLY A 37 11.82 2.05 -11.16
C GLY A 37 12.70 2.40 -9.97
N ARG A 38 12.71 1.64 -8.87
CA ARG A 38 13.56 1.91 -7.70
C ARG A 38 13.85 0.66 -6.87
N ASP A 39 15.06 0.52 -6.37
CA ASP A 39 15.37 -0.42 -5.30
C ASP A 39 14.52 -0.10 -4.08
N SER A 40 13.93 -1.12 -3.48
CA SER A 40 12.90 -0.94 -2.46
C SER A 40 13.15 -1.78 -1.21
N ALA A 41 12.85 -1.20 -0.06
CA ALA A 41 12.69 -1.95 1.18
C ALA A 41 11.20 -2.21 1.43
N TYR A 42 10.83 -3.46 1.60
CA TYR A 42 9.50 -3.88 2.01
C TYR A 42 9.46 -4.00 3.52
N ILE A 43 8.55 -3.29 4.15
CA ILE A 43 8.35 -3.36 5.60
C ILE A 43 6.93 -3.87 5.83
N ALA A 44 6.84 -5.04 6.45
CA ALA A 44 5.55 -5.62 6.81
C ALA A 44 5.31 -5.49 8.31
N ILE A 45 4.15 -4.96 8.65
CA ILE A 45 3.63 -4.88 10.00
C ILE A 45 2.44 -5.82 10.13
N HIS A 46 2.27 -6.39 11.32
CA HIS A 46 1.25 -7.41 11.56
C HIS A 46 0.52 -7.14 12.88
N GLN A 47 -0.72 -7.59 12.96
CA GLN A 47 -1.48 -7.64 14.20
C GLN A 47 -2.30 -8.94 14.23
N TYR A 48 -2.55 -9.49 15.42
CA TYR A 48 -3.40 -10.67 15.58
C TYR A 48 -4.85 -10.36 15.19
N ALA A 49 -5.49 -11.31 14.52
CA ALA A 49 -6.91 -11.23 14.23
C ALA A 49 -7.72 -11.04 15.54
N GLY A 50 -8.65 -10.09 15.52
CA GLY A 50 -9.46 -9.75 16.69
C GLY A 50 -8.87 -8.70 17.62
N LEU A 51 -7.60 -8.31 17.45
CA LEU A 51 -7.03 -7.18 18.19
C LEU A 51 -7.19 -5.86 17.41
N PRO A 52 -7.26 -4.72 18.11
CA PRO A 52 -7.24 -3.40 17.48
C PRO A 52 -5.97 -3.24 16.64
N TYR A 53 -6.13 -2.82 15.39
CA TYR A 53 -4.99 -2.65 14.48
C TYR A 53 -4.95 -1.27 13.81
N ARG A 54 -6.08 -0.55 13.79
CA ARG A 54 -6.24 0.65 12.98
C ARG A 54 -5.23 1.74 13.36
N ALA A 55 -5.11 2.07 14.62
CA ALA A 55 -4.16 3.09 15.09
C ALA A 55 -2.70 2.75 14.72
N TYR A 56 -2.32 1.47 14.79
CA TYR A 56 -1.00 1.01 14.39
C TYR A 56 -0.76 1.13 12.88
N PHE A 57 -1.76 0.74 12.08
CA PHE A 57 -1.65 0.80 10.62
C PHE A 57 -1.68 2.24 10.10
N ASP A 58 -2.53 3.10 10.68
CA ASP A 58 -2.59 4.52 10.35
C ASP A 58 -1.26 5.23 10.70
N LEU A 59 -0.67 4.90 11.86
CA LEU A 59 0.66 5.36 12.22
C LEU A 59 1.71 4.94 11.18
N PHE A 60 1.69 3.66 10.78
CA PHE A 60 2.62 3.14 9.77
C PHE A 60 2.47 3.88 8.44
N GLU A 61 1.24 4.04 7.93
CA GLU A 61 0.97 4.80 6.69
C GLU A 61 1.48 6.24 6.79
N SER A 62 1.29 6.90 7.93
CA SER A 62 1.80 8.26 8.14
C SER A 62 3.32 8.38 8.10
N VAL A 63 4.02 7.36 8.61
CA VAL A 63 5.49 7.30 8.63
C VAL A 63 6.07 7.00 7.25
N VAL A 64 5.37 6.22 6.41
CA VAL A 64 5.86 5.86 5.07
C VAL A 64 5.42 6.84 3.97
N ALA A 65 4.42 7.66 4.21
CA ALA A 65 3.92 8.63 3.23
C ALA A 65 5.01 9.64 2.76
N PRO A 66 5.85 10.23 3.63
CA PRO A 66 6.89 11.18 3.21
C PRO A 66 7.96 10.59 2.29
N VAL A 67 8.12 9.26 2.28
CA VAL A 67 9.06 8.55 1.39
C VAL A 67 8.37 7.92 0.18
N ALA A 68 7.15 8.36 -0.12
CA ALA A 68 6.31 7.84 -1.21
C ALA A 68 6.16 6.30 -1.12
N GLY A 69 5.85 5.80 0.08
CA GLY A 69 5.66 4.37 0.33
C GLY A 69 4.49 3.81 -0.49
N ARG A 70 4.73 2.69 -1.17
CA ARG A 70 3.73 1.98 -1.97
C ARG A 70 3.19 0.80 -1.18
N PRO A 71 1.86 0.67 -1.02
CA PRO A 71 1.28 -0.47 -0.31
C PRO A 71 1.40 -1.76 -1.13
N HIS A 72 1.34 -2.89 -0.46
CA HIS A 72 1.13 -4.18 -1.13
C HIS A 72 -0.35 -4.32 -1.50
N TRP A 73 -0.66 -4.54 -2.80
CA TRP A 73 -2.01 -4.59 -3.34
C TRP A 73 -2.94 -5.61 -2.65
N GLY A 74 -2.42 -6.73 -2.18
CA GLY A 74 -3.19 -7.76 -1.49
C GLY A 74 -3.18 -7.65 0.04
N LYS A 75 -2.82 -6.49 0.61
CA LYS A 75 -2.79 -6.25 2.06
C LYS A 75 -3.69 -5.09 2.45
N LEU A 76 -3.91 -4.91 3.76
CA LEU A 76 -4.70 -3.80 4.27
C LEU A 76 -3.95 -2.49 4.11
N HIS A 77 -4.61 -1.50 3.54
CA HIS A 77 -4.19 -0.11 3.49
C HIS A 77 -5.40 0.82 3.29
N SER A 78 -5.26 2.08 3.63
CA SER A 78 -6.34 3.08 3.52
C SER A 78 -6.33 3.88 2.21
N LEU A 79 -5.30 3.72 1.36
CA LEU A 79 -5.11 4.53 0.16
C LEU A 79 -6.19 4.23 -0.90
N ASP A 80 -6.63 5.29 -1.55
CA ASP A 80 -7.53 5.28 -2.71
C ASP A 80 -6.80 5.62 -4.02
N ALA A 81 -7.52 5.67 -5.14
CA ALA A 81 -6.97 5.98 -6.46
C ALA A 81 -6.25 7.33 -6.50
N GLY A 82 -6.79 8.37 -5.82
CA GLY A 82 -6.20 9.71 -5.78
C GLY A 82 -4.84 9.75 -5.08
N ARG A 83 -4.66 8.92 -4.06
CA ARG A 83 -3.39 8.80 -3.31
C ARG A 83 -2.42 7.81 -3.96
N LEU A 84 -2.94 6.77 -4.64
CA LEU A 84 -2.13 5.74 -5.31
C LEU A 84 -1.58 6.22 -6.66
N GLY A 85 -2.38 6.95 -7.46
CA GLY A 85 -1.98 7.42 -8.79
C GLY A 85 -0.61 8.09 -8.80
N PRO A 86 -0.33 9.10 -7.96
CA PRO A 86 0.97 9.76 -7.91
C PRO A 86 2.15 8.87 -7.52
N LEU A 87 1.89 7.71 -6.89
CA LEU A 87 2.94 6.78 -6.45
C LEU A 87 3.42 5.84 -7.57
N TYR A 88 2.61 5.62 -8.61
CA TYR A 88 2.90 4.68 -9.68
C TYR A 88 2.94 5.38 -11.04
N PRO A 89 4.11 5.57 -11.65
CA PRO A 89 4.24 6.31 -12.92
C PRO A 89 3.40 5.77 -14.08
N ARG A 90 3.05 4.48 -14.06
CA ARG A 90 2.25 3.82 -15.10
C ARG A 90 0.80 3.53 -14.68
N PHE A 91 0.32 4.23 -13.63
CA PHE A 91 -1.02 4.02 -13.07
C PHE A 91 -2.14 4.26 -14.09
N GLU A 92 -2.08 5.36 -14.81
CA GLU A 92 -3.08 5.71 -15.82
C GLU A 92 -3.01 4.80 -17.07
N ASP A 93 -1.82 4.35 -17.44
CA ASP A 93 -1.66 3.36 -18.51
C ASP A 93 -2.36 2.03 -18.13
N PHE A 94 -2.20 1.59 -16.88
CA PHE A 94 -2.89 0.42 -16.38
C PHE A 94 -4.42 0.61 -16.39
N ARG A 95 -4.92 1.76 -15.95
CA ARG A 95 -6.36 2.07 -15.96
C ARG A 95 -6.93 2.02 -17.37
N ARG A 96 -6.22 2.59 -18.33
CA ARG A 96 -6.63 2.55 -19.75
C ARG A 96 -6.74 1.11 -20.26
N VAL A 97 -5.70 0.27 -20.06
CA VAL A 97 -5.73 -1.14 -20.46
C VAL A 97 -6.87 -1.88 -19.76
N ARG A 98 -7.09 -1.63 -18.47
CA ARG A 98 -8.22 -2.24 -17.75
C ARG A 98 -9.56 -1.90 -18.39
N ALA A 99 -9.79 -0.64 -18.74
CA ALA A 99 -11.03 -0.21 -19.39
C ALA A 99 -11.21 -0.81 -20.80
N GLU A 100 -10.10 -1.04 -21.53
CA GLU A 100 -10.15 -1.69 -22.84
C GLU A 100 -10.49 -3.18 -22.77
N VAL A 101 -9.93 -3.91 -21.77
CA VAL A 101 -10.13 -5.36 -21.66
C VAL A 101 -11.36 -5.76 -20.83
N ASP A 102 -11.86 -4.88 -19.98
CA ASP A 102 -13.04 -5.07 -19.15
C ASP A 102 -13.92 -3.81 -19.13
N PRO A 103 -14.50 -3.42 -20.29
CA PRO A 103 -15.26 -2.17 -20.40
C PRO A 103 -16.57 -2.18 -19.59
N GLU A 104 -17.08 -3.35 -19.25
CA GLU A 104 -18.30 -3.51 -18.44
C GLU A 104 -17.99 -3.70 -16.94
N ASP A 105 -16.72 -3.59 -16.53
CA ASP A 105 -16.24 -3.79 -15.14
C ASP A 105 -16.74 -5.11 -14.51
N ARG A 106 -16.79 -6.18 -15.32
CA ARG A 106 -17.28 -7.50 -14.87
C ARG A 106 -16.43 -8.11 -13.76
N PHE A 107 -15.14 -7.80 -13.71
CA PHE A 107 -14.21 -8.21 -12.67
C PHE A 107 -14.07 -7.15 -11.56
N GLY A 108 -14.92 -6.11 -11.58
CA GLY A 108 -14.95 -5.06 -10.59
C GLY A 108 -15.42 -5.53 -9.21
N ASN A 109 -14.96 -4.84 -8.18
CA ASN A 109 -15.43 -4.99 -6.82
C ASN A 109 -15.15 -3.69 -6.03
N ALA A 110 -15.66 -3.60 -4.79
CA ALA A 110 -15.49 -2.41 -3.95
C ALA A 110 -14.02 -2.03 -3.71
N TYR A 111 -13.12 -3.03 -3.58
CA TYR A 111 -11.69 -2.77 -3.42
C TYR A 111 -11.10 -2.15 -4.70
N LEU A 112 -11.35 -2.74 -5.87
CA LEU A 112 -10.85 -2.23 -7.16
C LEU A 112 -11.42 -0.84 -7.46
N GLY A 113 -12.70 -0.60 -7.16
CA GLY A 113 -13.31 0.73 -7.26
C GLY A 113 -12.61 1.77 -6.38
N ARG A 114 -12.20 1.40 -5.16
CA ARG A 114 -11.45 2.30 -4.27
C ARG A 114 -10.04 2.58 -4.79
N VAL A 115 -9.30 1.55 -5.20
CA VAL A 115 -7.86 1.68 -5.51
C VAL A 115 -7.58 2.17 -6.94
N PHE A 116 -8.49 1.96 -7.89
CA PHE A 116 -8.33 2.40 -9.28
C PHE A 116 -9.36 3.45 -9.72
N GLY A 117 -10.36 3.73 -8.90
CA GLY A 117 -11.51 4.51 -9.31
C GLY A 117 -12.50 3.68 -10.16
N PRO A 118 -13.62 4.30 -10.59
CA PRO A 118 -14.56 3.66 -11.50
C PRO A 118 -13.83 3.24 -12.78
N ALA A 119 -14.30 2.15 -13.39
CA ALA A 119 -13.98 1.88 -14.78
C ALA A 119 -14.53 3.05 -15.60
N GLY A 120 -13.71 3.68 -16.40
CA GLY A 120 -14.02 4.88 -17.17
C GLY A 120 -15.08 4.64 -18.23
#